data_6e64a014e472455ec04dab322ff88a52
#
_entry.id   6e64a014e472455ec04dab322ff88a52
#
_cell.length_a   1.000
_cell.length_b   1.000
_cell.length_c   1.000
_cell.angle_alpha   90.00
_cell.angle_beta   90.00
_cell.angle_gamma   90.00
#
_symmetry.space_group_name_H-M   'P 1'
#
loop_
_entity.id
_entity.type
_entity.pdbx_description
1 polymer ?
#
loop_
_entity_poly.entity_id
_entity_poly.type
_entity_poly.pdbx_seq_one_letter_code
_entity_poly.pdbx_strand_id
1 'polypeptide(L)'
;MNHIPTINFNSIITFLRSAQRTNWTILRVEDSICNLEFVNKLKEASKTITLKSKDNSKVYEGIGIQYKDTDITEDEKKYNTLDSYSNYVSFEEEIGDFVSYNKKEKCFVVISDLRKIKLSEVSKDLQNRAKELDAKVNDSNLQVLNHVLLNEWAKVFKDFILYFLNKNIILYRGRLLNCKPGKLGTSIHVDNHVRVHIPIYTNEKCTTSFYDKQKKFIGKYHMPADGSFYLFNSWLPHSFGNIGDEDRLHAVFSFDDQLPKSFNTIYKSINDLKNVMLNDLNKF
;
A
#
# COMPACT_ATOMS: atom_id res chain seq x y z
N MET A 1 -0.91 6.68 22.50
CA MET A 1 -0.97 5.78 21.34
C MET A 1 -1.60 4.47 21.76
N ASN A 2 -2.34 3.82 20.86
CA ASN A 2 -2.93 2.52 21.14
C ASN A 2 -1.88 1.41 21.05
N HIS A 3 -2.05 0.37 21.83
CA HIS A 3 -1.22 -0.83 21.76
C HIS A 3 -1.47 -1.56 20.43
N ILE A 4 -0.40 -2.08 19.79
CA ILE A 4 -0.48 -2.92 18.60
C ILE A 4 -0.39 -4.38 19.04
N PRO A 5 -1.41 -5.21 18.81
CA PRO A 5 -1.34 -6.64 19.13
C PRO A 5 -0.25 -7.34 18.31
N THR A 6 0.46 -8.26 18.94
CA THR A 6 1.46 -9.11 18.29
C THR A 6 0.85 -10.45 17.90
N ILE A 7 1.15 -10.90 16.69
CA ILE A 7 0.75 -12.21 16.17
C ILE A 7 1.97 -12.97 15.64
N ASN A 8 1.83 -14.30 15.54
CA ASN A 8 2.82 -15.12 14.85
C ASN A 8 2.54 -15.13 13.31
N PHE A 9 3.55 -15.45 12.54
CA PHE A 9 3.45 -15.50 11.09
C PHE A 9 2.35 -16.45 10.58
N ASN A 10 2.13 -17.59 11.23
CA ASN A 10 1.15 -18.59 10.80
C ASN A 10 -0.31 -18.08 10.86
N SER A 11 -0.56 -17.05 11.64
CA SER A 11 -1.88 -16.41 11.73
C SER A 11 -2.16 -15.40 10.62
N ILE A 12 -1.16 -15.02 9.81
CA ILE A 12 -1.30 -13.96 8.79
C ILE A 12 -2.44 -14.25 7.82
N ILE A 13 -2.55 -15.49 7.31
CA ILE A 13 -3.58 -15.86 6.34
C ILE A 13 -4.99 -15.68 6.93
N THR A 14 -5.18 -16.01 8.19
CA THR A 14 -6.46 -15.81 8.87
C THR A 14 -6.83 -14.32 8.90
N PHE A 15 -5.90 -13.46 9.26
CA PHE A 15 -6.13 -12.01 9.29
C PHE A 15 -6.28 -11.42 7.89
N LEU A 16 -5.51 -11.88 6.91
CA LEU A 16 -5.67 -11.46 5.52
C LEU A 16 -7.10 -11.72 5.02
N ARG A 17 -7.60 -12.94 5.21
CA ARG A 17 -8.95 -13.33 4.78
C ARG A 17 -10.07 -12.64 5.57
N SER A 18 -9.79 -12.21 6.79
CA SER A 18 -10.74 -11.50 7.65
C SER A 18 -10.73 -9.98 7.47
N ALA A 19 -9.74 -9.42 6.78
CA ALA A 19 -9.48 -7.97 6.73
C ALA A 19 -10.71 -7.13 6.33
N GLN A 20 -11.50 -7.60 5.40
CA GLN A 20 -12.72 -6.91 4.96
C GLN A 20 -13.90 -7.02 5.94
N ARG A 21 -13.84 -7.97 6.87
CA ARG A 21 -14.99 -8.36 7.73
C ARG A 21 -14.80 -7.98 9.19
N THR A 22 -13.58 -7.67 9.60
CA THR A 22 -13.22 -7.44 10.99
C THR A 22 -12.58 -6.07 11.19
N ASN A 23 -12.71 -5.53 12.39
CA ASN A 23 -12.21 -4.19 12.75
C ASN A 23 -10.78 -4.19 13.30
N TRP A 24 -9.95 -5.22 13.00
CA TRP A 24 -8.54 -5.12 13.35
C TRP A 24 -7.87 -4.03 12.49
N THR A 25 -6.94 -3.29 13.08
CA THR A 25 -6.30 -2.13 12.46
C THR A 25 -4.89 -2.44 12.00
N ILE A 26 -3.98 -2.62 12.94
CA ILE A 26 -2.58 -2.98 12.71
C ILE A 26 -2.26 -4.18 13.61
N LEU A 27 -1.46 -5.10 13.08
CA LEU A 27 -0.92 -6.24 13.83
C LEU A 27 0.59 -6.24 13.66
N ARG A 28 1.32 -6.40 14.76
CA ARG A 28 2.76 -6.58 14.76
C ARG A 28 3.08 -8.04 14.50
N VAL A 29 4.04 -8.30 13.63
CA VAL A 29 4.52 -9.66 13.37
C VAL A 29 6.00 -9.71 13.74
N GLU A 30 6.32 -10.57 14.68
CA GLU A 30 7.69 -10.90 15.05
C GLU A 30 8.08 -12.21 14.36
N ASP A 31 9.11 -12.14 13.51
CA ASP A 31 9.63 -13.28 12.78
C ASP A 31 11.12 -13.07 12.48
N SER A 32 11.88 -14.16 12.43
CA SER A 32 13.34 -14.11 12.16
C SER A 32 13.71 -13.50 10.82
N ILE A 33 12.78 -13.54 9.84
CA ILE A 33 13.00 -12.97 8.51
C ILE A 33 13.05 -11.43 8.51
N CYS A 34 12.43 -10.79 9.50
CA CYS A 34 12.50 -9.35 9.70
C CYS A 34 13.00 -9.09 11.13
N ASN A 35 14.19 -8.58 11.25
CA ASN A 35 14.86 -8.28 12.52
C ASN A 35 15.66 -6.98 12.40
N LEU A 36 16.29 -6.54 13.47
CA LEU A 36 17.07 -5.30 13.47
C LEU A 36 18.24 -5.32 12.48
N GLU A 37 18.86 -6.48 12.25
CA GLU A 37 19.93 -6.61 11.25
C GLU A 37 19.40 -6.36 9.84
N PHE A 38 18.24 -6.94 9.51
CA PHE A 38 17.59 -6.71 8.23
C PHE A 38 17.20 -5.23 8.06
N VAL A 39 16.60 -4.62 9.07
CA VAL A 39 16.23 -3.19 9.03
C VAL A 39 17.49 -2.32 8.85
N ASN A 40 18.61 -2.66 9.48
CA ASN A 40 19.87 -1.94 9.28
C ASN A 40 20.44 -2.09 7.86
N LYS A 41 20.34 -3.27 7.25
CA LYS A 41 20.66 -3.46 5.82
C LYS A 41 19.77 -2.59 4.91
N LEU A 42 18.49 -2.46 5.24
CA LEU A 42 17.57 -1.57 4.51
C LEU A 42 17.94 -0.10 4.67
N LYS A 43 18.37 0.33 5.87
CA LYS A 43 18.88 1.68 6.11
C LYS A 43 20.09 2.00 5.23
N GLU A 44 21.05 1.10 5.17
CA GLU A 44 22.22 1.29 4.32
C GLU A 44 21.87 1.32 2.82
N ALA A 45 21.05 0.39 2.35
CA ALA A 45 20.58 0.38 0.96
C ALA A 45 19.82 1.66 0.61
N SER A 46 19.03 2.20 1.53
CA SER A 46 18.25 3.43 1.30
C SER A 46 19.11 4.69 1.11
N LYS A 47 20.33 4.72 1.60
CA LYS A 47 21.25 5.86 1.45
C LYS A 47 21.76 6.04 0.01
N THR A 48 21.73 4.99 -0.79
CA THR A 48 22.27 4.96 -2.17
C THR A 48 21.24 5.23 -3.25
N ILE A 49 19.97 5.42 -2.88
CA ILE A 49 18.87 5.56 -3.81
C ILE A 49 18.30 6.99 -3.81
N THR A 50 17.81 7.41 -4.96
CA THR A 50 17.11 8.69 -5.10
C THR A 50 15.60 8.45 -5.02
N LEU A 51 14.95 9.06 -4.03
CA LEU A 51 13.50 9.07 -3.93
C LEU A 51 12.93 10.20 -4.79
N LYS A 52 11.85 9.92 -5.51
CA LYS A 52 11.12 10.94 -6.27
C LYS A 52 9.80 11.28 -5.59
N SER A 53 9.38 12.52 -5.70
CA SER A 53 8.05 12.94 -5.23
C SER A 53 6.98 12.20 -6.00
N LYS A 54 5.99 11.72 -5.28
CA LYS A 54 4.85 10.97 -5.84
C LYS A 54 3.89 11.89 -6.60
N ASP A 55 3.82 13.13 -6.17
CA ASP A 55 2.96 14.18 -6.71
C ASP A 55 3.60 15.56 -6.46
N ASN A 56 2.94 16.59 -6.91
CA ASN A 56 3.40 17.97 -6.69
C ASN A 56 3.33 18.43 -5.22
N SER A 57 2.78 17.63 -4.30
CA SER A 57 2.61 17.98 -2.90
C SER A 57 3.93 18.00 -2.12
N LYS A 58 4.97 17.33 -2.62
CA LYS A 58 6.28 17.17 -1.94
C LYS A 58 6.19 16.57 -0.51
N VAL A 59 5.07 15.94 -0.19
CA VAL A 59 4.84 15.29 1.11
C VAL A 59 5.38 13.88 1.11
N TYR A 60 5.15 13.18 -0.01
CA TYR A 60 5.61 11.82 -0.23
C TYR A 60 6.68 11.76 -1.31
N GLU A 61 7.72 11.04 -0.98
CA GLU A 61 8.75 10.60 -1.93
C GLU A 61 8.82 9.08 -1.91
N GLY A 62 9.27 8.47 -2.98
CA GLY A 62 9.40 7.02 -3.00
C GLY A 62 10.18 6.49 -4.19
N ILE A 63 10.36 5.15 -4.16
CA ILE A 63 10.95 4.36 -5.23
C ILE A 63 10.36 2.95 -5.19
N GLY A 64 10.17 2.33 -6.36
CA GLY A 64 9.72 0.93 -6.46
C GLY A 64 10.77 -0.06 -5.95
N ILE A 65 10.37 -0.94 -5.06
CA ILE A 65 11.09 -2.17 -4.74
C ILE A 65 10.87 -3.18 -5.85
N GLN A 66 9.64 -3.27 -6.34
CA GLN A 66 9.22 -4.16 -7.41
C GLN A 66 8.72 -3.37 -8.62
N TYR A 67 8.86 -3.96 -9.81
CA TYR A 67 8.36 -3.44 -11.07
C TYR A 67 7.53 -4.48 -11.84
N LYS A 68 6.84 -4.05 -12.88
CA LYS A 68 5.99 -4.92 -13.69
C LYS A 68 6.78 -5.68 -14.74
N ASP A 69 6.33 -6.90 -15.06
CA ASP A 69 6.90 -7.75 -16.09
C ASP A 69 6.45 -7.27 -17.49
N THR A 70 7.04 -6.17 -17.97
CA THR A 70 6.82 -5.62 -19.32
C THR A 70 8.05 -4.85 -19.74
N ASP A 71 8.20 -4.62 -21.04
CA ASP A 71 9.25 -3.75 -21.58
C ASP A 71 9.02 -2.31 -21.14
N ILE A 72 9.82 -1.87 -20.18
CA ILE A 72 9.78 -0.55 -19.60
C ILE A 72 11.20 -0.01 -19.39
N THR A 73 11.32 1.30 -19.36
CA THR A 73 12.61 1.98 -19.11
C THR A 73 13.07 1.76 -17.66
N GLU A 74 14.37 1.95 -17.39
CA GLU A 74 14.92 1.86 -16.03
C GLU A 74 14.27 2.87 -15.07
N ASP A 75 13.87 4.02 -15.55
CA ASP A 75 13.17 5.03 -14.75
C ASP A 75 11.75 4.56 -14.39
N GLU A 76 11.05 3.94 -15.34
CA GLU A 76 9.73 3.34 -15.10
C GLU A 76 9.79 2.18 -14.13
N LYS A 77 10.82 1.31 -14.19
CA LYS A 77 11.03 0.24 -13.20
C LYS A 77 11.09 0.79 -11.79
N LYS A 78 11.74 1.94 -11.60
CA LYS A 78 11.92 2.56 -10.28
C LYS A 78 10.67 3.29 -9.78
N TYR A 79 9.91 3.92 -10.65
CA TYR A 79 8.92 4.91 -10.18
C TYR A 79 7.46 4.61 -10.54
N ASN A 80 7.18 3.72 -11.50
CA ASN A 80 5.78 3.39 -11.85
C ASN A 80 4.95 2.82 -10.70
N THR A 81 5.58 2.14 -9.73
CA THR A 81 4.86 1.62 -8.55
C THR A 81 4.35 2.71 -7.62
N LEU A 82 4.84 3.95 -7.78
CA LEU A 82 4.41 5.08 -6.96
C LEU A 82 3.03 5.59 -7.35
N ASP A 83 2.60 5.34 -8.58
CA ASP A 83 1.28 5.73 -9.04
C ASP A 83 0.21 5.05 -8.18
N SER A 84 -0.50 5.84 -7.42
CA SER A 84 -1.62 5.36 -6.63
C SER A 84 -2.91 5.62 -7.39
N TYR A 85 -3.50 4.57 -7.89
CA TYR A 85 -4.88 4.59 -8.36
C TYR A 85 -5.79 4.22 -7.20
N SER A 86 -6.11 5.18 -6.38
CA SER A 86 -7.21 5.07 -5.45
C SER A 86 -8.48 5.46 -6.23
N ASN A 87 -9.39 4.52 -6.43
CA ASN A 87 -10.74 4.83 -6.91
C ASN A 87 -11.56 5.51 -5.81
N TYR A 88 -10.98 5.66 -4.62
CA TYR A 88 -11.60 6.29 -3.49
C TYR A 88 -11.18 7.74 -3.46
N VAL A 89 -12.16 8.59 -3.44
CA VAL A 89 -11.99 10.02 -3.31
C VAL A 89 -12.60 10.41 -1.97
N SER A 90 -11.83 11.05 -1.11
CA SER A 90 -12.36 11.64 0.11
C SER A 90 -13.00 12.98 -0.27
N PHE A 91 -14.31 13.10 -0.06
CA PHE A 91 -15.06 14.32 -0.26
C PHE A 91 -15.84 14.65 0.99
N GLU A 92 -15.10 14.81 2.10
CA GLU A 92 -15.69 15.14 3.38
C GLU A 92 -16.46 16.45 3.36
N GLU A 93 -16.00 17.42 2.58
CA GLU A 93 -16.58 18.76 2.55
C GLU A 93 -17.95 18.80 1.87
N GLU A 94 -18.16 17.99 0.81
CA GLU A 94 -19.39 18.04 0.03
C GLU A 94 -20.39 16.96 0.43
N ILE A 95 -19.94 15.72 0.62
CA ILE A 95 -20.83 14.56 0.83
C ILE A 95 -20.88 14.15 2.30
N GLY A 96 -19.92 14.63 3.10
CA GLY A 96 -19.80 14.28 4.52
C GLY A 96 -19.34 12.85 4.76
N ASP A 97 -18.88 12.13 3.71
CA ASP A 97 -18.46 10.74 3.76
C ASP A 97 -17.44 10.39 2.68
N PHE A 98 -16.81 9.19 2.82
CA PHE A 98 -15.97 8.63 1.78
C PHE A 98 -16.82 8.06 0.65
N VAL A 99 -16.40 8.33 -0.58
CA VAL A 99 -17.06 7.82 -1.77
C VAL A 99 -16.09 7.09 -2.67
N SER A 100 -16.58 6.04 -3.31
CA SER A 100 -15.89 5.33 -4.38
C SER A 100 -16.55 5.64 -5.71
N TYR A 101 -15.76 5.94 -6.74
CA TYR A 101 -16.32 6.14 -8.07
C TYR A 101 -16.55 4.81 -8.79
N ASN A 102 -17.83 4.52 -9.09
CA ASN A 102 -18.20 3.36 -9.90
C ASN A 102 -18.26 3.76 -11.38
N LYS A 103 -17.21 3.36 -12.11
CA LYS A 103 -17.08 3.67 -13.54
C LYS A 103 -18.14 3.08 -14.43
N LYS A 104 -18.55 1.85 -14.16
CA LYS A 104 -19.55 1.15 -14.96
C LYS A 104 -20.90 1.85 -14.89
N GLU A 105 -21.26 2.32 -13.72
CA GLU A 105 -22.54 2.97 -13.46
C GLU A 105 -22.47 4.50 -13.51
N LYS A 106 -21.25 5.06 -13.67
CA LYS A 106 -21.01 6.51 -13.70
C LYS A 106 -21.63 7.23 -12.50
N CYS A 107 -21.40 6.70 -11.31
CA CYS A 107 -21.90 7.26 -10.06
C CYS A 107 -20.86 7.15 -8.95
N PHE A 108 -21.01 7.94 -7.90
CA PHE A 108 -20.29 7.74 -6.64
C PHE A 108 -21.08 6.81 -5.73
N VAL A 109 -20.39 5.93 -5.01
CA VAL A 109 -20.97 5.03 -4.01
C VAL A 109 -20.42 5.45 -2.65
N VAL A 110 -21.28 5.84 -1.74
CA VAL A 110 -20.91 6.18 -0.36
C VAL A 110 -20.50 4.89 0.36
N ILE A 111 -19.33 4.93 1.04
CA ILE A 111 -18.75 3.69 1.61
C ILE A 111 -19.53 3.23 2.84
N SER A 112 -20.06 4.16 3.63
CA SER A 112 -20.74 3.82 4.88
C SER A 112 -22.06 3.10 4.71
N ASP A 113 -22.87 3.51 3.70
CA ASP A 113 -24.25 3.03 3.50
C ASP A 113 -24.51 2.45 2.12
N LEU A 114 -23.50 2.43 1.24
CA LEU A 114 -23.57 1.96 -0.15
C LEU A 114 -24.57 2.75 -1.03
N ARG A 115 -25.00 3.92 -0.58
CA ARG A 115 -25.87 4.83 -1.34
C ARG A 115 -25.15 5.30 -2.60
N LYS A 116 -25.87 5.33 -3.71
CA LYS A 116 -25.39 5.84 -5.00
C LYS A 116 -25.77 7.31 -5.16
N ILE A 117 -24.79 8.12 -5.56
CA ILE A 117 -24.95 9.53 -5.86
C ILE A 117 -24.62 9.73 -7.34
N LYS A 118 -25.56 10.26 -8.12
CA LYS A 118 -25.34 10.49 -9.55
C LYS A 118 -24.35 11.64 -9.77
N LEU A 119 -23.62 11.62 -10.88
CA LEU A 119 -22.70 12.71 -11.24
C LEU A 119 -23.39 14.07 -11.34
N SER A 120 -24.67 14.09 -11.74
CA SER A 120 -25.47 15.33 -11.82
C SER A 120 -25.80 15.94 -10.44
N GLU A 121 -25.65 15.18 -9.38
CA GLU A 121 -26.01 15.56 -8.01
C GLU A 121 -24.81 16.07 -7.19
N VAL A 122 -23.62 16.09 -7.79
CA VAL A 122 -22.38 16.52 -7.14
C VAL A 122 -21.80 17.76 -7.82
N SER A 123 -20.89 18.44 -7.12
CA SER A 123 -20.20 19.63 -7.64
C SER A 123 -19.49 19.40 -8.96
N LYS A 124 -19.17 20.51 -9.67
CA LYS A 124 -18.34 20.45 -10.88
C LYS A 124 -16.96 19.87 -10.63
N ASP A 125 -16.40 20.10 -9.45
CA ASP A 125 -15.09 19.59 -9.08
C ASP A 125 -15.10 18.06 -8.95
N LEU A 126 -16.13 17.50 -8.33
CA LEU A 126 -16.37 16.06 -8.28
C LEU A 126 -16.63 15.45 -9.65
N GLN A 127 -17.41 16.13 -10.49
CA GLN A 127 -17.66 15.70 -11.86
C GLN A 127 -16.36 15.69 -12.69
N ASN A 128 -15.51 16.70 -12.52
CA ASN A 128 -14.22 16.75 -13.18
C ASN A 128 -13.28 15.64 -12.68
N ARG A 129 -13.30 15.38 -11.38
CA ARG A 129 -12.55 14.27 -10.80
C ARG A 129 -13.00 12.91 -11.33
N ALA A 130 -14.30 12.71 -11.49
CA ALA A 130 -14.86 11.51 -12.13
C ALA A 130 -14.36 11.35 -13.58
N LYS A 131 -14.32 12.44 -14.36
CA LYS A 131 -13.76 12.44 -15.73
C LYS A 131 -12.28 12.09 -15.74
N GLU A 132 -11.50 12.63 -14.82
CA GLU A 132 -10.07 12.27 -14.67
C GLU A 132 -9.91 10.78 -14.34
N LEU A 133 -10.73 10.26 -13.43
CA LEU A 133 -10.75 8.83 -13.10
C LEU A 133 -11.18 7.98 -14.30
N ASP A 134 -12.14 8.43 -15.10
CA ASP A 134 -12.53 7.77 -16.36
C ASP A 134 -11.39 7.78 -17.38
N ALA A 135 -10.76 8.91 -17.60
CA ALA A 135 -9.69 9.07 -18.57
C ALA A 135 -8.43 8.27 -18.23
N LYS A 136 -8.09 8.17 -16.94
CA LYS A 136 -6.91 7.43 -16.45
C LYS A 136 -7.02 5.91 -16.57
N VAL A 137 -8.19 5.37 -16.94
CA VAL A 137 -8.50 3.96 -16.71
C VAL A 137 -8.53 3.09 -17.95
N ASN A 138 -8.37 3.61 -19.11
CA ASN A 138 -8.46 2.73 -20.27
C ASN A 138 -7.30 1.72 -20.39
N ASP A 139 -6.16 1.90 -19.67
CA ASP A 139 -5.06 0.94 -19.77
C ASP A 139 -4.32 0.60 -18.47
N SER A 140 -4.43 1.35 -17.41
CA SER A 140 -3.42 1.30 -16.35
C SER A 140 -3.83 0.63 -15.04
N ASN A 141 -5.10 0.51 -14.72
CA ASN A 141 -5.53 0.03 -13.38
C ASN A 141 -5.24 -1.44 -13.11
N LEU A 142 -5.26 -2.28 -14.13
CA LEU A 142 -4.84 -3.69 -14.01
C LEU A 142 -3.32 -3.80 -14.01
N GLN A 143 -2.62 -2.90 -14.70
CA GLN A 143 -1.18 -2.96 -14.87
C GLN A 143 -0.39 -2.51 -13.64
N VAL A 144 -0.91 -1.57 -12.84
CA VAL A 144 -0.19 -1.04 -11.66
C VAL A 144 -0.05 -2.08 -10.54
N LEU A 145 -0.90 -3.08 -10.49
CA LEU A 145 -0.85 -4.13 -9.47
C LEU A 145 0.13 -5.25 -9.80
N ASN A 146 0.58 -5.36 -11.05
CA ASN A 146 1.45 -6.45 -11.54
C ASN A 146 2.93 -6.24 -11.24
N HIS A 147 3.28 -5.42 -10.27
CA HIS A 147 4.66 -5.19 -9.89
C HIS A 147 5.14 -6.32 -8.98
N VAL A 148 5.78 -7.31 -9.56
CA VAL A 148 6.23 -8.53 -8.89
C VAL A 148 7.72 -8.80 -9.05
N LEU A 149 8.37 -8.21 -10.07
CA LEU A 149 9.79 -8.38 -10.32
C LEU A 149 10.61 -7.43 -9.46
N LEU A 150 11.77 -7.88 -8.99
CA LEU A 150 12.60 -7.15 -8.06
C LEU A 150 13.54 -6.19 -8.80
N ASN A 151 13.55 -4.92 -8.41
CA ASN A 151 14.56 -3.96 -8.86
C ASN A 151 15.96 -4.36 -8.33
N GLU A 152 17.01 -4.15 -9.12
CA GLU A 152 18.37 -4.51 -8.76
C GLU A 152 18.84 -3.86 -7.44
N TRP A 153 18.56 -2.57 -7.24
CA TRP A 153 18.89 -1.88 -6.00
C TRP A 153 18.19 -2.51 -4.78
N ALA A 154 17.06 -3.20 -4.98
CA ALA A 154 16.22 -3.76 -3.94
C ALA A 154 16.54 -5.25 -3.64
N LYS A 155 17.66 -5.78 -4.12
CA LYS A 155 18.08 -7.17 -3.87
C LYS A 155 18.14 -7.54 -2.38
N VAL A 156 18.29 -6.57 -1.50
CA VAL A 156 18.22 -6.76 -0.04
C VAL A 156 16.88 -7.35 0.42
N PHE A 157 15.79 -7.19 -0.35
CA PHE A 157 14.48 -7.77 -0.07
C PHE A 157 14.29 -9.20 -0.59
N LYS A 158 15.28 -9.77 -1.31
CA LYS A 158 15.18 -11.09 -1.92
C LYS A 158 14.69 -12.15 -0.92
N ASP A 159 15.43 -12.32 0.18
CA ASP A 159 15.12 -13.35 1.16
C ASP A 159 13.76 -13.11 1.84
N PHE A 160 13.41 -11.86 2.10
CA PHE A 160 12.11 -11.49 2.63
C PHE A 160 10.98 -11.89 1.68
N ILE A 161 11.10 -11.59 0.39
CA ILE A 161 10.10 -11.97 -0.61
C ILE A 161 10.05 -13.49 -0.77
N LEU A 162 11.19 -14.17 -0.84
CA LEU A 162 11.27 -15.64 -0.91
C LEU A 162 10.59 -16.31 0.28
N TYR A 163 10.78 -15.78 1.47
CA TYR A 163 10.16 -16.31 2.68
C TYR A 163 8.64 -16.32 2.58
N PHE A 164 8.02 -15.23 2.14
CA PHE A 164 6.58 -15.16 1.92
C PHE A 164 6.14 -16.10 0.79
N LEU A 165 6.89 -16.12 -0.30
CA LEU A 165 6.58 -16.94 -1.48
C LEU A 165 6.59 -18.44 -1.14
N ASN A 166 7.52 -18.89 -0.28
CA ASN A 166 7.59 -20.26 0.23
C ASN A 166 6.40 -20.63 1.14
N LYS A 167 5.73 -19.64 1.69
CA LYS A 167 4.48 -19.80 2.48
C LYS A 167 3.21 -19.62 1.64
N ASN A 168 3.33 -19.61 0.31
CA ASN A 168 2.24 -19.36 -0.64
C ASN A 168 1.58 -17.98 -0.48
N ILE A 169 2.36 -16.99 -0.04
CA ILE A 169 1.92 -15.59 0.03
C ILE A 169 2.70 -14.81 -1.03
N ILE A 170 1.97 -14.11 -1.87
CA ILE A 170 2.55 -13.24 -2.90
C ILE A 170 2.70 -11.84 -2.33
N LEU A 171 3.93 -11.33 -2.31
CA LEU A 171 4.20 -9.91 -2.09
C LEU A 171 4.31 -9.22 -3.45
N TYR A 172 3.58 -8.13 -3.61
CA TYR A 172 3.56 -7.37 -4.86
C TYR A 172 3.44 -5.88 -4.61
N ARG A 173 3.73 -5.08 -5.62
CA ARG A 173 3.71 -3.62 -5.53
C ARG A 173 4.57 -3.08 -4.38
N GLY A 174 5.73 -3.71 -4.18
CA GLY A 174 6.71 -3.28 -3.18
C GLY A 174 7.29 -1.90 -3.52
N ARG A 175 7.37 -1.02 -2.52
CA ARG A 175 7.90 0.33 -2.67
C ARG A 175 8.45 0.86 -1.35
N LEU A 176 9.48 1.68 -1.41
CA LEU A 176 9.84 2.56 -0.31
C LEU A 176 9.01 3.83 -0.39
N LEU A 177 8.48 4.23 0.73
CA LEU A 177 7.70 5.47 0.87
C LEU A 177 8.25 6.29 2.01
N ASN A 178 8.75 7.47 1.68
CA ASN A 178 9.21 8.49 2.62
C ASN A 178 8.14 9.54 2.82
N CYS A 179 7.88 9.92 4.06
CA CYS A 179 7.05 11.06 4.41
C CYS A 179 7.89 12.08 5.16
N LYS A 180 7.98 13.27 4.61
CA LYS A 180 8.74 14.38 5.16
C LYS A 180 8.18 14.83 6.53
N PRO A 181 9.05 15.37 7.41
CA PRO A 181 8.64 15.86 8.71
C PRO A 181 7.69 17.04 8.62
N GLY A 182 6.89 17.24 9.67
CA GLY A 182 5.95 18.34 9.80
C GLY A 182 4.78 18.30 8.81
N LYS A 183 4.48 17.13 8.22
CA LYS A 183 3.45 16.97 7.18
C LYS A 183 2.36 15.99 7.58
N LEU A 184 1.12 16.31 7.19
CA LEU A 184 0.08 15.31 7.07
C LEU A 184 0.38 14.50 5.80
N GLY A 185 0.60 13.21 5.95
CA GLY A 185 0.97 12.33 4.84
C GLY A 185 -0.18 12.04 3.90
N THR A 186 -1.34 11.68 4.44
CA THR A 186 -2.56 11.41 3.67
C THR A 186 -3.79 11.91 4.40
N SER A 187 -4.77 12.40 3.64
CA SER A 187 -6.15 12.53 4.12
C SER A 187 -6.73 11.15 4.45
N ILE A 188 -7.89 11.12 5.10
CA ILE A 188 -8.60 9.87 5.37
C ILE A 188 -9.00 9.22 4.03
N HIS A 189 -8.64 7.96 3.84
CA HIS A 189 -8.94 7.17 2.66
C HIS A 189 -9.02 5.68 2.99
N VAL A 190 -9.45 4.89 2.01
CA VAL A 190 -9.50 3.43 2.06
C VAL A 190 -8.71 2.88 0.89
N ASP A 191 -7.96 1.82 1.11
CA ASP A 191 -7.30 1.06 0.04
C ASP A 191 -7.93 -0.34 -0.12
N ASN A 192 -7.71 -0.97 -1.26
CA ASN A 192 -8.31 -2.27 -1.58
C ASN A 192 -7.45 -3.48 -1.20
N HIS A 193 -6.40 -3.29 -0.41
CA HIS A 193 -5.42 -4.35 -0.12
C HIS A 193 -4.98 -4.28 1.33
N VAL A 194 -4.81 -5.43 1.96
CA VAL A 194 -3.99 -5.51 3.18
C VAL A 194 -2.55 -5.24 2.79
N ARG A 195 -1.80 -4.57 3.64
CA ARG A 195 -0.41 -4.21 3.39
C ARG A 195 0.52 -4.77 4.44
N VAL A 196 1.74 -5.07 4.02
CA VAL A 196 2.90 -5.28 4.89
C VAL A 196 3.68 -3.98 4.95
N HIS A 197 3.95 -3.50 6.15
CA HIS A 197 4.83 -2.37 6.41
C HIS A 197 6.08 -2.83 7.15
N ILE A 198 7.25 -2.43 6.67
CA ILE A 198 8.52 -2.57 7.37
C ILE A 198 9.03 -1.16 7.65
N PRO A 199 8.93 -0.67 8.89
CA PRO A 199 9.50 0.63 9.27
C PRO A 199 11.03 0.57 9.20
N ILE A 200 11.64 1.53 8.48
CA ILE A 200 13.08 1.67 8.33
C ILE A 200 13.58 2.85 9.17
N TYR A 201 12.95 4.00 8.97
CA TYR A 201 13.09 5.19 9.82
C TYR A 201 11.71 5.62 10.27
N THR A 202 11.58 5.95 11.54
CA THR A 202 10.32 6.44 12.10
C THR A 202 10.57 7.13 13.43
N ASN A 203 9.62 7.94 13.87
CA ASN A 203 9.62 8.59 15.17
C ASN A 203 8.22 8.49 15.81
N GLU A 204 8.12 8.68 17.11
CA GLU A 204 6.86 8.52 17.88
C GLU A 204 5.73 9.45 17.41
N LYS A 205 6.07 10.58 16.77
CA LYS A 205 5.09 11.53 16.21
C LYS A 205 4.62 11.10 14.81
N CYS A 206 5.12 9.99 14.30
CA CYS A 206 4.75 9.38 13.04
C CYS A 206 3.63 8.37 13.28
N THR A 207 2.41 8.72 12.96
CA THR A 207 1.24 7.96 13.40
C THR A 207 0.23 7.72 12.29
N THR A 208 -0.48 6.60 12.39
CA THR A 208 -1.65 6.28 11.58
C THR A 208 -2.90 6.32 12.45
N SER A 209 -3.92 6.99 11.99
CA SER A 209 -5.25 7.01 12.60
C SER A 209 -6.21 6.14 11.81
N PHE A 210 -7.01 5.35 12.50
CA PHE A 210 -8.06 4.53 11.90
C PHE A 210 -9.43 4.98 12.34
N TYR A 211 -10.39 4.77 11.45
CA TYR A 211 -11.80 5.12 11.63
C TYR A 211 -12.68 3.93 11.22
N ASP A 212 -13.85 3.80 11.81
CA ASP A 212 -14.85 2.85 11.32
C ASP A 212 -15.55 3.39 10.06
N LYS A 213 -16.49 2.61 9.54
CA LYS A 213 -17.26 2.98 8.35
C LYS A 213 -18.15 4.21 8.57
N GLN A 214 -18.46 4.54 9.81
CA GLN A 214 -19.20 5.74 10.23
C GLN A 214 -18.27 6.92 10.56
N LYS A 215 -16.99 6.83 10.21
CA LYS A 215 -15.92 7.82 10.50
C LYS A 215 -15.66 8.07 11.97
N LYS A 216 -16.14 7.19 12.85
CA LYS A 216 -15.79 7.25 14.25
C LYS A 216 -14.35 6.82 14.43
N PHE A 217 -13.58 7.60 15.15
CA PHE A 217 -12.19 7.31 15.48
C PHE A 217 -12.07 5.99 16.25
N ILE A 218 -11.26 5.06 15.72
CA ILE A 218 -10.96 3.75 16.34
C ILE A 218 -9.70 3.85 17.19
N GLY A 219 -8.63 4.45 16.63
CA GLY A 219 -7.37 4.52 17.34
C GLY A 219 -6.25 5.16 16.53
N LYS A 220 -5.19 5.53 17.23
CA LYS A 220 -3.97 6.12 16.70
C LYS A 220 -2.77 5.26 17.07
N TYR A 221 -1.98 4.87 16.09
CA TYR A 221 -0.92 3.87 16.20
C TYR A 221 0.39 4.40 15.65
N HIS A 222 1.47 4.02 16.30
CA HIS A 222 2.84 4.17 15.82
C HIS A 222 3.43 2.80 15.53
N MET A 223 4.12 2.63 14.41
CA MET A 223 4.84 1.43 14.03
C MET A 223 6.34 1.67 14.19
N PRO A 224 6.97 1.23 15.29
CA PRO A 224 8.40 1.43 15.53
C PRO A 224 9.28 0.63 14.55
N ALA A 225 10.49 1.14 14.28
CA ALA A 225 11.52 0.46 13.48
C ALA A 225 12.35 -0.50 14.36
N ASP A 226 11.69 -1.48 14.94
CA ASP A 226 12.24 -2.37 15.97
C ASP A 226 12.60 -3.78 15.44
N GLY A 227 12.62 -3.95 14.12
CA GLY A 227 12.88 -5.24 13.49
C GLY A 227 11.63 -6.08 13.24
N SER A 228 10.46 -5.60 13.61
CA SER A 228 9.19 -6.25 13.27
C SER A 228 8.65 -5.71 11.94
N PHE A 229 7.81 -6.49 11.30
CA PHE A 229 6.94 -5.97 10.25
C PHE A 229 5.49 -5.94 10.71
N TYR A 230 4.67 -5.17 10.03
CA TYR A 230 3.31 -4.88 10.46
C TYR A 230 2.32 -5.21 9.34
N LEU A 231 1.26 -5.93 9.69
CA LEU A 231 0.08 -6.06 8.84
C LEU A 231 -0.81 -4.83 9.05
N PHE A 232 -1.23 -4.26 7.98
CA PHE A 232 -2.01 -3.03 7.97
C PHE A 232 -3.34 -3.27 7.24
N ASN A 233 -4.45 -3.14 7.96
CA ASN A 233 -5.79 -3.30 7.39
C ASN A 233 -6.23 -2.03 6.67
N SER A 234 -5.79 -1.85 5.45
CA SER A 234 -6.15 -0.67 4.65
C SER A 234 -7.59 -0.70 4.08
N TRP A 235 -8.37 -1.74 4.36
CA TRP A 235 -9.82 -1.76 4.14
C TRP A 235 -10.60 -0.88 5.10
N LEU A 236 -10.01 -0.52 6.24
CA LEU A 236 -10.58 0.48 7.14
C LEU A 236 -10.18 1.89 6.70
N PRO A 237 -11.07 2.88 6.86
CA PRO A 237 -10.70 4.27 6.67
C PRO A 237 -9.53 4.63 7.57
N HIS A 238 -8.50 5.22 6.98
CA HIS A 238 -7.28 5.57 7.69
C HIS A 238 -6.63 6.81 7.13
N SER A 239 -5.87 7.49 7.98
CA SER A 239 -5.00 8.60 7.60
C SER A 239 -3.63 8.40 8.22
N PHE A 240 -2.63 9.07 7.66
CA PHE A 240 -1.26 8.99 8.12
C PHE A 240 -0.66 10.41 8.22
N GLY A 241 0.16 10.64 9.22
CA GLY A 241 0.90 11.89 9.36
C GLY A 241 2.24 11.71 10.03
N ASN A 242 3.20 12.53 9.63
CA ASN A 242 4.50 12.69 10.27
C ASN A 242 4.62 14.12 10.78
N ILE A 243 4.24 14.34 12.03
CA ILE A 243 4.35 15.65 12.70
C ILE A 243 5.65 15.76 13.54
N GLY A 244 6.57 14.81 13.35
CA GLY A 244 7.90 14.83 13.96
C GLY A 244 8.89 15.71 13.18
N ASP A 245 10.15 15.60 13.57
CA ASP A 245 11.26 16.41 13.04
C ASP A 245 12.15 15.62 12.06
N GLU A 246 11.91 14.31 11.95
CA GLU A 246 12.67 13.39 11.12
C GLU A 246 11.80 12.77 10.03
N ASP A 247 12.42 12.34 8.94
CA ASP A 247 11.78 11.60 7.87
C ASP A 247 11.21 10.27 8.37
N ARG A 248 10.12 9.82 7.78
CA ARG A 248 9.57 8.49 7.97
C ARG A 248 9.70 7.68 6.69
N LEU A 249 10.52 6.63 6.72
CA LEU A 249 10.72 5.72 5.61
C LEU A 249 10.21 4.32 5.94
N HIS A 250 9.26 3.81 5.17
CA HIS A 250 8.79 2.44 5.26
C HIS A 250 8.92 1.72 3.92
N ALA A 251 9.28 0.44 3.96
CA ALA A 251 8.98 -0.46 2.86
C ALA A 251 7.54 -0.94 3.00
N VAL A 252 6.78 -0.89 1.89
CA VAL A 252 5.36 -1.22 1.86
C VAL A 252 5.09 -2.16 0.71
N PHE A 253 4.46 -3.30 1.01
CA PHE A 253 4.00 -4.28 0.03
C PHE A 253 2.50 -4.47 0.15
N SER A 254 1.83 -4.74 -0.96
CA SER A 254 0.55 -5.43 -0.97
C SER A 254 0.81 -6.93 -0.92
N PHE A 255 -0.09 -7.71 -0.34
CA PHE A 255 0.09 -9.15 -0.28
C PHE A 255 -1.23 -9.91 -0.38
N ASP A 256 -1.15 -11.15 -0.90
CA ASP A 256 -2.30 -12.02 -1.06
C ASP A 256 -1.85 -13.50 -0.96
N ASP A 257 -2.75 -14.38 -0.55
CA ASP A 257 -2.58 -15.84 -0.55
C ASP A 257 -3.25 -16.51 -1.77
N GLN A 258 -3.82 -15.73 -2.66
CA GLN A 258 -4.45 -16.12 -3.91
C GLN A 258 -3.93 -15.27 -5.06
N LEU A 259 -4.18 -15.71 -6.29
CA LEU A 259 -3.87 -14.88 -7.45
C LEU A 259 -4.79 -13.64 -7.41
N PRO A 260 -4.24 -12.42 -7.26
CA PRO A 260 -5.05 -11.22 -7.28
C PRO A 260 -5.83 -11.11 -8.59
N LYS A 261 -7.10 -10.70 -8.52
CA LYS A 261 -7.96 -10.59 -9.73
C LYS A 261 -7.33 -9.75 -10.85
N SER A 262 -6.56 -8.74 -10.49
CA SER A 262 -5.82 -7.90 -11.44
C SER A 262 -4.72 -8.65 -12.21
N PHE A 263 -4.30 -9.82 -11.75
CA PHE A 263 -3.25 -10.62 -12.38
C PHE A 263 -3.79 -11.69 -13.34
N ASN A 264 -5.09 -11.99 -13.27
CA ASN A 264 -5.72 -13.06 -14.08
C ASN A 264 -5.62 -12.84 -15.60
N THR A 265 -5.34 -11.61 -16.04
CA THR A 265 -5.11 -11.31 -17.47
C THR A 265 -3.70 -11.63 -17.93
N ILE A 266 -2.75 -11.80 -17.00
CA ILE A 266 -1.32 -11.99 -17.28
C ILE A 266 -0.89 -13.41 -16.90
N TYR A 267 -1.32 -13.88 -15.73
CA TYR A 267 -0.92 -15.18 -15.19
C TYR A 267 -2.13 -16.12 -15.17
N LYS A 268 -1.94 -17.35 -15.64
CA LYS A 268 -3.00 -18.38 -15.68
C LYS A 268 -3.31 -18.93 -14.29
N SER A 269 -2.32 -18.91 -13.41
CA SER A 269 -2.43 -19.45 -12.06
C SER A 269 -1.48 -18.75 -11.09
N ILE A 270 -1.69 -18.96 -9.80
CA ILE A 270 -0.73 -18.53 -8.77
C ILE A 270 0.65 -19.18 -8.95
N ASN A 271 0.70 -20.43 -9.47
CA ASN A 271 1.96 -21.12 -9.71
C ASN A 271 2.74 -20.49 -10.87
N ASP A 272 2.07 -20.04 -11.92
CA ASP A 272 2.73 -19.30 -13.02
C ASP A 272 3.37 -18.01 -12.48
N LEU A 273 2.64 -17.24 -11.69
CA LEU A 273 3.17 -16.05 -11.05
C LEU A 273 4.36 -16.36 -10.14
N LYS A 274 4.25 -17.40 -9.31
CA LYS A 274 5.35 -17.84 -8.44
C LYS A 274 6.60 -18.20 -9.22
N ASN A 275 6.46 -18.92 -10.34
CA ASN A 275 7.58 -19.29 -11.20
C ASN A 275 8.26 -18.05 -11.79
N VAL A 276 7.50 -17.05 -12.24
CA VAL A 276 8.04 -15.78 -12.73
C VAL A 276 8.84 -15.08 -11.64
N MET A 277 8.28 -14.98 -10.44
CA MET A 277 8.96 -14.34 -9.30
C MET A 277 10.22 -15.11 -8.89
N LEU A 278 10.18 -16.45 -8.82
CA LEU A 278 11.35 -17.27 -8.48
C LEU A 278 12.46 -17.14 -9.51
N ASN A 279 12.12 -17.16 -10.80
CA ASN A 279 13.09 -16.97 -11.88
C ASN A 279 13.76 -15.60 -11.81
N ASP A 280 13.00 -14.55 -11.46
CA ASP A 280 13.55 -13.22 -11.28
C ASP A 280 14.46 -13.13 -10.05
N LEU A 281 14.01 -13.63 -8.90
CA LEU A 281 14.78 -13.61 -7.66
C LEU A 281 16.09 -14.41 -7.77
N ASN A 282 16.15 -15.44 -8.61
CA ASN A 282 17.36 -16.23 -8.86
C ASN A 282 18.45 -15.49 -9.66
N LYS A 283 18.15 -14.32 -10.23
CA LYS A 283 19.14 -13.46 -10.92
C LYS A 283 20.06 -12.74 -9.93
N PHE A 284 19.65 -12.61 -8.69
CA PHE A 284 20.36 -11.94 -7.60
C PHE A 284 20.99 -12.95 -6.64
#